data_19bf196528a2b7b6b64162f75f0efb16
#
_entry.id   19bf196528a2b7b6b64162f75f0efb16
#
_cell.length_a   1.000
_cell.length_b   1.000
_cell.length_c   1.000
_cell.angle_alpha   90.00
_cell.angle_beta   90.00
_cell.angle_gamma   90.00
#
_symmetry.space_group_name_H-M   'P 1'
#
loop_
_entity.id
_entity.type
_entity.pdbx_description
1 polymer ?
#
loop_
_entity_poly.entity_id
_entity_poly.type
_entity_poly.pdbx_seq_one_letter_code
_entity_poly.pdbx_strand_id
1 'polypeptide(L)'
;KKVPLREKVGTGALVGIFVLSFSIDAVDKFWHGMQAPNWLNYRYSFMLIFVLIVAAAKAFREVRSFTAAQIGGVCGGLLLLALNVQKLSIDNMHESDLDRDLLCIWLSILFIAVYAAVVSLFKNRHYRHAAHSVLAVIVCAELLLSSVVSICYLDDDVVCSTRKSYLDNKHRYEDSVNYILENDDGFYR
;
A
#
# COMPACT_ATOMS: atom_id res chain seq x y z
N LYS A 1 -15.18 22.07 -13.80
CA LYS A 1 -15.97 21.13 -14.65
C LYS A 1 -16.17 19.85 -13.84
N LYS A 2 -17.42 19.41 -13.65
CA LYS A 2 -17.71 18.15 -12.97
C LYS A 2 -17.09 16.98 -13.75
N VAL A 3 -16.49 16.03 -13.05
CA VAL A 3 -15.95 14.81 -13.66
C VAL A 3 -17.08 14.07 -14.40
N PRO A 4 -16.94 13.77 -15.69
CA PRO A 4 -17.98 13.14 -16.49
C PRO A 4 -18.31 11.74 -15.98
N LEU A 5 -19.55 11.31 -16.12
CA LEU A 5 -20.03 10.01 -15.63
C LEU A 5 -19.20 8.84 -16.19
N ARG A 6 -18.80 8.93 -17.47
CA ARG A 6 -17.96 7.91 -18.11
C ARG A 6 -16.64 7.68 -17.39
N GLU A 7 -15.99 8.75 -16.95
CA GLU A 7 -14.73 8.64 -16.18
C GLU A 7 -14.96 8.05 -14.79
N LYS A 8 -16.06 8.40 -14.13
CA LYS A 8 -16.41 7.82 -12.83
C LYS A 8 -16.65 6.32 -12.94
N VAL A 9 -17.44 5.91 -13.92
CA VAL A 9 -17.74 4.50 -14.19
C VAL A 9 -16.48 3.75 -14.59
N GLY A 10 -15.66 4.32 -15.49
CA GLY A 10 -14.39 3.69 -15.91
C GLY A 10 -13.40 3.51 -14.75
N THR A 11 -13.23 4.56 -13.93
CA THR A 11 -12.36 4.46 -12.74
C THR A 11 -12.92 3.46 -11.72
N GLY A 12 -14.22 3.48 -11.48
CA GLY A 12 -14.88 2.53 -10.58
C GLY A 12 -14.77 1.08 -11.07
N ALA A 13 -14.92 0.85 -12.38
CA ALA A 13 -14.74 -0.47 -12.98
C ALA A 13 -13.29 -0.97 -12.83
N LEU A 14 -12.29 -0.10 -13.08
CA LEU A 14 -10.88 -0.47 -12.89
C LEU A 14 -10.58 -0.82 -11.42
N VAL A 15 -11.02 0.00 -10.48
CA VAL A 15 -10.88 -0.29 -9.05
C VAL A 15 -11.57 -1.61 -8.69
N GLY A 16 -12.80 -1.82 -9.20
CA GLY A 16 -13.54 -3.07 -8.99
C GLY A 16 -12.80 -4.30 -9.52
N ILE A 17 -12.21 -4.21 -10.73
CA ILE A 17 -11.41 -5.29 -11.30
C ILE A 17 -10.21 -5.62 -10.39
N PHE A 18 -9.48 -4.62 -9.89
CA PHE A 18 -8.35 -4.86 -9.00
C PHE A 18 -8.78 -5.46 -7.65
N VAL A 19 -9.88 -4.96 -7.06
CA VAL A 19 -10.42 -5.52 -5.82
C VAL A 19 -10.84 -6.99 -6.01
N LEU A 20 -11.51 -7.32 -7.11
CA LEU A 20 -11.84 -8.69 -7.46
C LEU A 20 -10.59 -9.54 -7.70
N SER A 21 -9.54 -8.96 -8.28
CA SER A 21 -8.27 -9.66 -8.50
C SER A 21 -7.59 -10.09 -7.20
N PHE A 22 -7.76 -9.35 -6.11
CA PHE A 22 -7.24 -9.75 -4.79
C PHE A 22 -8.08 -10.85 -4.12
N SER A 23 -9.32 -11.04 -4.56
CA SER A 23 -10.26 -11.98 -3.93
C SER A 23 -10.44 -13.28 -4.70
N ILE A 24 -10.06 -13.31 -5.99
CA ILE A 24 -10.29 -14.44 -6.90
C ILE A 24 -8.97 -14.98 -7.42
N ASP A 25 -8.57 -16.17 -6.97
CA ASP A 25 -7.30 -16.82 -7.34
C ASP A 25 -7.09 -16.95 -8.86
N ALA A 26 -8.14 -17.20 -9.62
CA ALA A 26 -8.03 -17.31 -11.08
C ALA A 26 -7.63 -15.98 -11.73
N VAL A 27 -8.10 -14.86 -11.20
CA VAL A 27 -7.76 -13.50 -11.68
C VAL A 27 -6.38 -13.11 -11.20
N ASP A 28 -5.99 -13.46 -9.98
CA ASP A 28 -4.63 -13.27 -9.47
C ASP A 28 -3.61 -14.01 -10.34
N LYS A 29 -3.86 -15.29 -10.66
CA LYS A 29 -3.01 -16.06 -11.58
C LYS A 29 -2.90 -15.44 -12.97
N PHE A 30 -3.96 -14.82 -13.49
CA PHE A 30 -3.91 -14.10 -14.77
C PHE A 30 -2.84 -13.02 -14.77
N TRP A 31 -2.73 -12.22 -13.70
CA TRP A 31 -1.70 -11.18 -13.55
C TRP A 31 -0.28 -11.75 -13.42
N HIS A 32 -0.15 -13.00 -13.00
CA HIS A 32 1.11 -13.72 -12.86
C HIS A 32 1.44 -14.64 -14.06
N GLY A 33 0.85 -14.37 -15.24
CA GLY A 33 1.09 -15.14 -16.46
C GLY A 33 0.54 -16.57 -16.37
N MET A 34 -0.63 -16.75 -15.74
CA MET A 34 -1.31 -18.04 -15.53
C MET A 34 -0.56 -19.00 -14.58
N GLN A 35 0.44 -18.52 -13.86
CA GLN A 35 1.16 -19.30 -12.86
C GLN A 35 0.77 -18.89 -11.44
N ALA A 36 0.84 -19.82 -10.50
CA ALA A 36 0.66 -19.48 -9.10
C ALA A 36 1.80 -18.52 -8.66
N PRO A 37 1.49 -17.40 -7.98
CA PRO A 37 2.51 -16.49 -7.52
C PRO A 37 3.46 -17.21 -6.57
N ASN A 38 4.77 -17.08 -6.83
CA ASN A 38 5.80 -17.62 -5.97
C ASN A 38 6.38 -16.45 -5.15
N TRP A 39 6.20 -16.46 -3.85
CA TRP A 39 6.76 -15.53 -2.86
C TRP A 39 6.09 -14.15 -2.75
N LEU A 40 5.74 -13.46 -3.82
CA LEU A 40 5.17 -12.11 -3.80
C LEU A 40 3.78 -12.14 -4.44
N ASN A 41 2.79 -12.32 -3.61
CA ASN A 41 1.40 -12.19 -4.00
C ASN A 41 1.08 -10.72 -4.33
N TYR A 42 0.10 -10.51 -5.18
CA TYR A 42 -0.46 -9.17 -5.46
C TYR A 42 0.55 -8.13 -5.97
N ARG A 43 1.55 -8.54 -6.75
CA ARG A 43 2.56 -7.62 -7.34
C ARG A 43 1.94 -6.47 -8.12
N TYR A 44 0.77 -6.67 -8.70
CA TYR A 44 0.02 -5.65 -9.45
C TYR A 44 -0.68 -4.61 -8.56
N SER A 45 -0.60 -4.70 -7.24
CA SER A 45 -1.20 -3.73 -6.31
C SER A 45 -0.76 -2.28 -6.57
N PHE A 46 0.47 -2.06 -7.07
CA PHE A 46 0.94 -0.74 -7.46
C PHE A 46 0.07 -0.09 -8.56
N MET A 47 -0.55 -0.90 -9.44
CA MET A 47 -1.45 -0.39 -10.47
C MET A 47 -2.73 0.15 -9.86
N LEU A 48 -3.29 -0.53 -8.85
CA LEU A 48 -4.43 -0.02 -8.08
C LEU A 48 -4.06 1.30 -7.39
N ILE A 49 -2.91 1.36 -6.73
CA ILE A 49 -2.41 2.57 -6.06
C ILE A 49 -2.31 3.72 -7.07
N PHE A 50 -1.75 3.46 -8.25
CA PHE A 50 -1.65 4.46 -9.32
C PHE A 50 -3.03 4.98 -9.77
N VAL A 51 -4.00 4.09 -9.99
CA VAL A 51 -5.39 4.47 -10.34
C VAL A 51 -6.01 5.31 -9.24
N LEU A 52 -5.82 4.94 -7.97
CA LEU A 52 -6.35 5.70 -6.84
C LEU A 52 -5.70 7.09 -6.73
N ILE A 53 -4.38 7.22 -6.94
CA ILE A 53 -3.68 8.51 -6.94
C ILE A 53 -4.22 9.42 -8.06
N VAL A 54 -4.40 8.89 -9.28
CA VAL A 54 -4.97 9.65 -10.39
C VAL A 54 -6.40 10.09 -10.09
N ALA A 55 -7.22 9.21 -9.51
CA ALA A 55 -8.58 9.53 -9.09
C ALA A 55 -8.59 10.60 -7.98
N ALA A 56 -7.71 10.49 -6.99
CA ALA A 56 -7.56 11.46 -5.91
C ALA A 56 -7.13 12.84 -6.46
N ALA A 57 -6.16 12.88 -7.38
CA ALA A 57 -5.74 14.13 -8.02
C ALA A 57 -6.88 14.83 -8.80
N LYS A 58 -7.72 14.05 -9.50
CA LYS A 58 -8.92 14.56 -10.16
C LYS A 58 -9.96 15.05 -9.15
N ALA A 59 -10.22 14.29 -8.10
CA ALA A 59 -11.15 14.69 -7.05
C ALA A 59 -10.68 15.95 -6.32
N PHE A 60 -9.38 16.07 -6.06
CA PHE A 60 -8.81 17.23 -5.38
C PHE A 60 -9.02 18.53 -6.14
N ARG A 61 -9.04 18.53 -7.47
CA ARG A 61 -9.37 19.72 -8.29
C ARG A 61 -10.77 20.25 -7.98
N GLU A 62 -11.68 19.37 -7.61
CA GLU A 62 -13.09 19.68 -7.33
C GLU A 62 -13.42 19.70 -5.82
N VAL A 63 -12.39 19.69 -4.96
CA VAL A 63 -12.53 19.56 -3.50
C VAL A 63 -13.52 20.58 -2.89
N ARG A 64 -13.63 21.77 -3.50
CA ARG A 64 -14.54 22.82 -3.05
C ARG A 64 -16.01 22.55 -3.37
N SER A 65 -16.27 21.72 -4.37
CA SER A 65 -17.64 21.40 -4.79
C SER A 65 -18.28 20.35 -3.89
N PHE A 66 -17.49 19.66 -3.06
CA PHE A 66 -18.01 18.63 -2.17
C PHE A 66 -18.81 19.22 -1.03
N THR A 67 -19.96 18.62 -0.76
CA THR A 67 -20.79 18.97 0.41
C THR A 67 -20.22 18.33 1.67
N ALA A 68 -20.54 18.87 2.84
CA ALA A 68 -20.13 18.26 4.11
C ALA A 68 -20.68 16.82 4.26
N ALA A 69 -21.90 16.57 3.76
CA ALA A 69 -22.49 15.26 3.76
C ALA A 69 -21.72 14.26 2.88
N GLN A 70 -21.18 14.69 1.73
CA GLN A 70 -20.35 13.83 0.87
C GLN A 70 -19.02 13.49 1.53
N ILE A 71 -18.35 14.48 2.15
CA ILE A 71 -17.11 14.24 2.88
C ILE A 71 -17.38 13.30 4.05
N GLY A 72 -18.39 13.57 4.86
CA GLY A 72 -18.78 12.73 6.00
C GLY A 72 -19.19 11.32 5.58
N GLY A 73 -19.92 11.17 4.46
CA GLY A 73 -20.30 9.86 3.92
C GLY A 73 -19.10 9.03 3.46
N VAL A 74 -18.13 9.64 2.77
CA VAL A 74 -16.90 8.95 2.36
C VAL A 74 -16.07 8.57 3.58
N CYS A 75 -15.87 9.50 4.53
CA CYS A 75 -15.11 9.22 5.75
C CYS A 75 -15.79 8.13 6.59
N GLY A 76 -17.10 8.21 6.77
CA GLY A 76 -17.88 7.20 7.48
C GLY A 76 -17.77 5.83 6.81
N GLY A 77 -17.84 5.75 5.48
CA GLY A 77 -17.65 4.53 4.73
C GLY A 77 -16.25 3.94 4.89
N LEU A 78 -15.20 4.76 4.84
CA LEU A 78 -13.82 4.32 5.05
C LEU A 78 -13.58 3.86 6.50
N LEU A 79 -14.16 4.54 7.48
CA LEU A 79 -14.09 4.14 8.89
C LEU A 79 -14.79 2.81 9.12
N LEU A 80 -15.97 2.62 8.55
CA LEU A 80 -16.69 1.34 8.62
C LEU A 80 -15.88 0.22 7.97
N LEU A 81 -15.25 0.49 6.82
CA LEU A 81 -14.36 -0.48 6.16
C LEU A 81 -13.17 -0.84 7.08
N ALA A 82 -12.50 0.15 7.65
CA ALA A 82 -11.37 -0.07 8.55
C ALA A 82 -11.76 -0.90 9.78
N LEU A 83 -12.92 -0.63 10.38
CA LEU A 83 -13.44 -1.40 11.51
C LEU A 83 -13.80 -2.85 11.12
N ASN A 84 -14.32 -3.07 9.91
CA ASN A 84 -14.57 -4.43 9.40
C ASN A 84 -13.26 -5.19 9.19
N VAL A 85 -12.24 -4.55 8.60
CA VAL A 85 -10.90 -5.14 8.43
C VAL A 85 -10.30 -5.48 9.79
N GLN A 86 -10.41 -4.58 10.78
CA GLN A 86 -9.95 -4.83 12.15
C GLN A 86 -10.60 -6.09 12.74
N LYS A 87 -11.92 -6.24 12.60
CA LYS A 87 -12.62 -7.41 13.11
C LYS A 87 -12.15 -8.70 12.44
N LEU A 88 -12.02 -8.70 11.11
CA LEU A 88 -11.54 -9.86 10.35
C LEU A 88 -10.09 -10.21 10.71
N SER A 89 -9.23 -9.23 10.98
CA SER A 89 -7.86 -9.46 11.43
C SER A 89 -7.84 -10.13 12.80
N ILE A 90 -8.62 -9.64 13.76
CA ILE A 90 -8.70 -10.22 15.12
C ILE A 90 -9.18 -11.68 15.07
N ASP A 91 -10.17 -11.98 14.22
CA ASP A 91 -10.77 -13.31 14.15
C ASP A 91 -9.85 -14.35 13.48
N ASN A 92 -8.87 -13.94 12.67
CA ASN A 92 -8.07 -14.82 11.80
C ASN A 92 -6.57 -14.87 12.10
N MET A 93 -6.05 -14.09 13.07
CA MET A 93 -4.60 -13.96 13.27
C MET A 93 -4.07 -14.66 14.52
N HIS A 94 -2.79 -15.06 14.42
CA HIS A 94 -2.00 -15.47 15.59
C HIS A 94 -1.72 -14.27 16.51
N GLU A 95 -1.64 -14.49 17.82
CA GLU A 95 -1.40 -13.45 18.83
C GLU A 95 -0.14 -12.59 18.56
N SER A 96 0.88 -13.15 17.91
CA SER A 96 2.14 -12.44 17.59
C SER A 96 2.00 -11.29 16.58
N ASP A 97 1.03 -11.39 15.66
CA ASP A 97 0.88 -10.41 14.57
C ASP A 97 -0.20 -9.38 14.86
N LEU A 98 -1.00 -9.63 15.90
CA LEU A 98 -2.16 -8.81 16.24
C LEU A 98 -1.79 -7.36 16.56
N ASP A 99 -0.72 -7.13 17.33
CA ASP A 99 -0.30 -5.79 17.75
C ASP A 99 0.13 -4.93 16.56
N ARG A 100 0.82 -5.51 15.60
CA ARG A 100 1.25 -4.86 14.35
C ARG A 100 0.06 -4.40 13.53
N ASP A 101 -0.87 -5.29 13.29
CA ASP A 101 -2.01 -5.01 12.42
C ASP A 101 -2.98 -4.03 13.06
N LEU A 102 -3.18 -4.12 14.36
CA LEU A 102 -3.96 -3.13 15.10
C LEU A 102 -3.34 -1.74 15.02
N LEU A 103 -2.01 -1.62 15.13
CA LEU A 103 -1.31 -0.35 14.97
C LEU A 103 -1.54 0.25 13.58
N CYS A 104 -1.40 -0.54 12.52
CA CYS A 104 -1.63 -0.08 11.14
C CYS A 104 -3.08 0.39 10.92
N ILE A 105 -4.04 -0.34 11.48
CA ILE A 105 -5.47 0.02 11.38
C ILE A 105 -5.77 1.32 12.14
N TRP A 106 -5.26 1.46 13.36
CA TRP A 106 -5.46 2.69 14.15
C TRP A 106 -4.80 3.91 13.51
N LEU A 107 -3.60 3.75 12.94
CA LEU A 107 -2.95 4.82 12.17
C LEU A 107 -3.79 5.19 10.93
N SER A 108 -4.35 4.22 10.23
CA SER A 108 -5.23 4.48 9.08
C SER A 108 -6.48 5.25 9.48
N ILE A 109 -7.13 4.88 10.60
CA ILE A 109 -8.28 5.59 11.14
C ILE A 109 -7.91 7.03 11.50
N LEU A 110 -6.77 7.24 12.15
CA LEU A 110 -6.26 8.57 12.49
C LEU A 110 -6.07 9.41 11.23
N PHE A 111 -5.39 8.90 10.21
CA PHE A 111 -5.16 9.63 8.95
C PHE A 111 -6.46 9.93 8.21
N ILE A 112 -7.43 9.01 8.18
CA ILE A 112 -8.76 9.28 7.60
C ILE A 112 -9.41 10.49 8.29
N ALA A 113 -9.38 10.56 9.62
CA ALA A 113 -9.95 11.67 10.38
C ALA A 113 -9.19 12.99 10.10
N VAL A 114 -7.87 12.94 10.07
CA VAL A 114 -7.01 14.10 9.78
C VAL A 114 -7.26 14.62 8.36
N TYR A 115 -7.31 13.76 7.36
CA TYR A 115 -7.61 14.15 5.98
C TYR A 115 -9.02 14.74 5.84
N ALA A 116 -10.01 14.19 6.54
CA ALA A 116 -11.36 14.75 6.56
C ALA A 116 -11.37 16.19 7.11
N ALA A 117 -10.64 16.44 8.20
CA ALA A 117 -10.50 17.78 8.77
C ALA A 117 -9.82 18.73 7.78
N VAL A 118 -8.69 18.33 7.15
CA VAL A 118 -7.97 19.17 6.18
C VAL A 118 -8.81 19.45 4.95
N VAL A 119 -9.51 18.45 4.39
CA VAL A 119 -10.42 18.64 3.25
C VAL A 119 -11.53 19.65 3.62
N SER A 120 -12.00 19.65 4.86
CA SER A 120 -12.96 20.62 5.33
C SER A 120 -12.40 22.04 5.40
N LEU A 121 -11.11 22.22 5.69
CA LEU A 121 -10.45 23.55 5.69
C LEU A 121 -10.38 24.17 4.29
N PHE A 122 -10.30 23.38 3.22
CA PHE A 122 -10.31 23.90 1.86
C PHE A 122 -11.61 24.63 1.48
N LYS A 123 -12.70 24.41 2.21
CA LYS A 123 -13.96 25.14 2.02
C LYS A 123 -13.86 26.58 2.46
N ASN A 124 -13.04 26.88 3.47
CA ASN A 124 -12.86 28.23 3.97
C ASN A 124 -11.77 28.97 3.18
N ARG A 125 -12.15 30.06 2.52
CA ARG A 125 -11.24 30.85 1.68
C ARG A 125 -10.04 31.41 2.44
N HIS A 126 -10.24 31.71 3.73
CA HIS A 126 -9.21 32.29 4.59
C HIS A 126 -8.06 31.32 4.89
N TYR A 127 -8.36 30.02 5.08
CA TYR A 127 -7.37 29.01 5.46
C TYR A 127 -6.78 28.24 4.28
N ARG A 128 -7.11 28.62 3.05
CA ARG A 128 -6.74 27.86 1.86
C ARG A 128 -5.24 27.65 1.66
N HIS A 129 -4.44 28.69 1.84
CA HIS A 129 -2.98 28.57 1.68
C HIS A 129 -2.39 27.68 2.79
N ALA A 130 -2.82 27.90 4.03
CA ALA A 130 -2.46 27.06 5.15
C ALA A 130 -2.88 25.58 4.93
N ALA A 131 -4.08 25.34 4.40
CA ALA A 131 -4.57 24.00 4.13
C ALA A 131 -3.70 23.22 3.12
N HIS A 132 -3.12 23.88 2.10
CA HIS A 132 -2.18 23.22 1.18
C HIS A 132 -0.88 22.82 1.91
N SER A 133 -0.32 23.72 2.70
CA SER A 133 0.91 23.44 3.47
C SER A 133 0.68 22.35 4.51
N VAL A 134 -0.45 22.42 5.22
CA VAL A 134 -0.84 21.39 6.21
C VAL A 134 -1.01 20.03 5.52
N LEU A 135 -1.69 19.98 4.36
CA LEU A 135 -1.86 18.75 3.60
C LEU A 135 -0.50 18.17 3.20
N ALA A 136 0.42 18.98 2.69
CA ALA A 136 1.76 18.52 2.30
C ALA A 136 2.52 17.94 3.49
N VAL A 137 2.48 18.60 4.65
CA VAL A 137 3.13 18.11 5.88
C VAL A 137 2.52 16.77 6.33
N ILE A 138 1.19 16.65 6.29
CA ILE A 138 0.50 15.40 6.68
C ILE A 138 0.87 14.26 5.74
N VAL A 139 0.88 14.49 4.42
CA VAL A 139 1.29 13.46 3.45
C VAL A 139 2.73 13.03 3.68
N CYS A 140 3.65 13.98 3.92
CA CYS A 140 5.04 13.64 4.25
C CYS A 140 5.15 12.84 5.56
N ALA A 141 4.41 13.23 6.59
CA ALA A 141 4.38 12.52 7.87
C ALA A 141 3.83 11.09 7.72
N GLU A 142 2.75 10.91 6.96
CA GLU A 142 2.17 9.60 6.66
C GLU A 142 3.17 8.71 5.93
N LEU A 143 3.82 9.22 4.86
CA LEU A 143 4.82 8.47 4.11
C LEU A 143 6.00 8.06 4.97
N LEU A 144 6.49 8.95 5.84
CA LEU A 144 7.58 8.64 6.76
C LEU A 144 7.17 7.56 7.77
N LEU A 145 6.01 7.71 8.40
CA LEU A 145 5.49 6.74 9.36
C LEU A 145 5.27 5.38 8.72
N SER A 146 4.61 5.34 7.55
CA SER A 146 4.39 4.09 6.81
C SER A 146 5.70 3.42 6.41
N SER A 147 6.71 4.21 5.99
CA SER A 147 8.04 3.68 5.65
C SER A 147 8.76 3.10 6.86
N VAL A 148 8.73 3.80 7.99
CA VAL A 148 9.33 3.32 9.23
C VAL A 148 8.67 2.03 9.70
N VAL A 149 7.34 2.00 9.75
CA VAL A 149 6.59 0.80 10.13
C VAL A 149 6.93 -0.36 9.19
N SER A 150 6.91 -0.14 7.86
CA SER A 150 7.24 -1.19 6.89
C SER A 150 8.66 -1.72 7.05
N ILE A 151 9.64 -0.86 7.33
CA ILE A 151 11.03 -1.28 7.53
C ILE A 151 11.20 -2.05 8.85
N CYS A 152 10.56 -1.58 9.92
CA CYS A 152 10.65 -2.24 11.22
C CYS A 152 10.08 -3.67 11.22
N TYR A 153 9.09 -3.92 10.37
CA TYR A 153 8.45 -5.24 10.26
C TYR A 153 8.95 -6.08 9.07
N LEU A 154 9.92 -5.59 8.31
CA LEU A 154 10.48 -6.31 7.16
C LEU A 154 11.32 -7.51 7.58
N ASP A 155 11.98 -7.44 8.73
CA ASP A 155 12.88 -8.49 9.23
C ASP A 155 12.16 -9.82 9.48
N ASP A 156 10.87 -9.80 9.75
CA ASP A 156 10.07 -11.01 9.97
C ASP A 156 9.77 -11.77 8.68
N ASP A 157 9.67 -11.05 7.56
CA ASP A 157 9.30 -11.61 6.25
C ASP A 157 10.51 -11.84 5.33
N VAL A 158 11.61 -11.14 5.55
CA VAL A 158 12.81 -11.21 4.71
C VAL A 158 14.01 -11.64 5.55
N VAL A 159 14.53 -12.83 5.23
CA VAL A 159 15.74 -13.33 5.88
C VAL A 159 16.93 -12.47 5.47
N CYS A 160 17.26 -11.50 6.30
CA CYS A 160 18.43 -10.64 6.13
C CYS A 160 19.63 -11.27 6.84
N SER A 161 20.68 -11.60 6.08
CA SER A 161 21.95 -12.02 6.69
C SER A 161 22.79 -10.81 7.11
N THR A 162 23.47 -10.91 8.23
CA THR A 162 24.45 -9.88 8.62
C THR A 162 25.59 -9.84 7.61
N ARG A 163 26.23 -8.66 7.43
CA ARG A 163 27.40 -8.53 6.55
C ARG A 163 28.49 -9.53 6.87
N LYS A 164 28.67 -9.85 8.15
CA LYS A 164 29.65 -10.86 8.60
C LYS A 164 29.26 -12.25 8.09
N SER A 165 28.01 -12.67 8.30
CA SER A 165 27.50 -13.95 7.81
C SER A 165 27.58 -14.06 6.29
N TYR A 166 27.31 -12.98 5.56
CA TYR A 166 27.47 -12.93 4.11
C TYR A 166 28.94 -13.17 3.69
N LEU A 167 29.88 -12.48 4.34
CA LEU A 167 31.31 -12.63 4.02
C LEU A 167 31.83 -14.01 4.38
N ASP A 168 31.44 -14.56 5.52
CA ASP A 168 31.81 -15.91 5.95
C ASP A 168 31.29 -16.96 4.97
N ASN A 169 30.05 -16.82 4.51
CA ASN A 169 29.46 -17.68 3.47
C ASN A 169 30.16 -17.51 2.12
N LYS A 170 30.46 -16.26 1.71
CA LYS A 170 31.20 -16.00 0.49
C LYS A 170 32.53 -16.75 0.47
N HIS A 171 33.34 -16.62 1.51
CA HIS A 171 34.62 -17.32 1.62
C HIS A 171 34.46 -18.85 1.58
N ARG A 172 33.41 -19.38 2.24
CA ARG A 172 33.13 -20.81 2.22
C ARG A 172 32.84 -21.37 0.82
N TYR A 173 32.15 -20.60 -0.03
CA TYR A 173 31.82 -21.00 -1.40
C TYR A 173 32.93 -20.66 -2.40
N GLU A 174 33.79 -19.71 -2.11
CA GLU A 174 34.86 -19.24 -3.00
C GLU A 174 35.83 -20.37 -3.33
N ASP A 175 36.24 -21.17 -2.35
CA ASP A 175 37.09 -22.35 -2.54
C ASP A 175 36.43 -23.41 -3.42
N SER A 176 35.14 -23.65 -3.24
CA SER A 176 34.37 -24.60 -4.05
C SER A 176 34.20 -24.14 -5.49
N VAL A 177 33.95 -22.85 -5.69
CA VAL A 177 33.82 -22.23 -7.02
C VAL A 177 35.17 -22.27 -7.75
N ASN A 178 36.25 -21.92 -7.07
CA ASN A 178 37.61 -21.98 -7.63
C ASN A 178 37.99 -23.42 -8.02
N TYR A 179 37.68 -24.39 -7.19
CA TYR A 179 37.91 -25.80 -7.50
C TYR A 179 37.16 -26.23 -8.77
N ILE A 180 35.90 -25.82 -8.94
CA ILE A 180 35.11 -26.11 -10.15
C ILE A 180 35.73 -25.42 -11.36
N LEU A 181 36.10 -24.14 -11.25
CA LEU A 181 36.68 -23.35 -12.35
C LEU A 181 38.05 -23.91 -12.80
N GLU A 182 38.82 -24.52 -11.90
CA GLU A 182 40.09 -25.15 -12.22
C GLU A 182 39.96 -26.53 -12.86
N ASN A 183 38.87 -27.23 -12.61
CA ASN A 183 38.71 -28.64 -13.03
C ASN A 183 37.64 -28.87 -14.09
N ASP A 184 36.88 -27.85 -14.46
CA ASP A 184 35.81 -27.99 -15.46
C ASP A 184 35.66 -26.72 -16.31
N ASP A 185 35.86 -26.89 -17.64
CA ASP A 185 35.68 -25.82 -18.64
C ASP A 185 34.21 -25.65 -19.07
N GLY A 186 33.27 -26.31 -18.43
CA GLY A 186 31.84 -26.24 -18.72
C GLY A 186 31.22 -24.88 -18.37
N PHE A 187 30.20 -24.48 -19.14
CA PHE A 187 29.40 -23.31 -18.83
C PHE A 187 28.25 -23.71 -17.88
N TYR A 188 28.27 -23.19 -16.66
CA TYR A 188 27.20 -23.39 -15.69
C TYR A 188 26.25 -22.19 -15.68
N ARG A 189 24.97 -22.47 -15.69
CA ARG A 189 23.89 -21.45 -15.68
C ARG A 189 23.07 -21.58 -14.42
#